data_827f7d0918ea11fd3f099b4808357054
#
_entry.id   827f7d0918ea11fd3f099b4808357054
#
_cell.length_a   1.000
_cell.length_b   1.000
_cell.length_c   1.000
_cell.angle_alpha   90.00
_cell.angle_beta   90.00
_cell.angle_gamma   90.00
#
_symmetry.space_group_name_H-M   'P 1'
#
loop_
_entity.id
_entity.type
_entity.pdbx_description
1 polymer ?
#
loop_
_entity_poly.entity_id
_entity_poly.type
_entity_poly.pdbx_seq_one_letter_code
_entity_poly.pdbx_strand_id
1 'polypeptide(L)'
;MTQKSTANEHDSNHFDVIILGSGMSGTQMGAILAKQRFRVLIIEESSHPRFTIGESSIPETSLMNRIIADRYGIPELDRITSFYATQRYVASSTGIKRNFGFVFHKPGQEHDPKEFTQCVIPELPWGPESHYYRQDVDAYLLQAAIKYGCTVRQKTNVTEYHADKDGVGVATAQGERFTGRYMIDCGGPRAPLATKFKLREEPCRFKTHSRSLYTHMLGVKPFDDIFKVKGQRWRWHEGTLHHMFAGGWLWVIPFNNHPRSTNNLVSVGLQLDPRVYPKTDISAQQEFDEFLARFPSIGAQFRDAVPVRDWVKTDRLQFSSSACVGDRYCLMLHANGFIDPLFSRGLENTAVTIHALAARLIKALRDDDFSPERFEYIERLQQKLLDHNDDFVSCCYTAFTDFRLWDAFHRLWAVGTILGQFRLVQAHARFRASRDEGDLDRLDDNPPYLGYLCADMEGYYQLFNDAKAEVEAVSAGRKPAEEAAARIHALIDERDFAKPMFGFGYCITGAKPELNNSKYSLLPAMKLLHWTQTSAPAEVKRYFDYNPMFALLRAYVTTRIGLALK
;
A
#
# COMPACT_ATOMS: atom_id res chain seq x y z
N MET A 1 26.95 53.28 8.63
CA MET A 1 27.28 51.94 8.14
C MET A 1 26.40 50.92 8.87
N THR A 2 25.23 50.62 8.35
CA THR A 2 24.38 49.48 8.81
C THR A 2 23.14 49.39 7.91
N GLN A 3 23.32 48.90 6.68
CA GLN A 3 22.21 48.50 5.81
C GLN A 3 22.73 47.43 4.82
N LYS A 4 23.04 46.22 5.30
CA LYS A 4 23.41 45.10 4.44
C LYS A 4 23.04 43.75 5.07
N SER A 5 21.88 43.64 5.70
CA SER A 5 21.49 42.36 6.32
C SER A 5 20.13 41.80 5.86
N THR A 6 19.23 42.63 5.34
CA THR A 6 17.84 42.21 5.12
C THR A 6 17.58 41.51 3.77
N ALA A 7 18.40 41.71 2.76
CA ALA A 7 18.20 41.09 1.44
C ALA A 7 18.64 39.62 1.38
N ASN A 8 19.60 39.16 2.20
CA ASN A 8 20.08 37.78 2.20
C ASN A 8 19.25 36.85 3.06
N GLU A 9 18.52 37.32 4.08
CA GLU A 9 17.68 36.45 4.92
C GLU A 9 16.36 36.07 4.23
N HIS A 10 15.79 36.97 3.41
CA HIS A 10 14.59 36.64 2.62
C HIS A 10 14.85 35.57 1.57
N ASP A 11 16.04 35.48 0.99
CA ASP A 11 16.39 34.49 -0.01
C ASP A 11 16.68 33.12 0.62
N SER A 12 17.15 33.07 1.87
CA SER A 12 17.45 31.81 2.58
C SER A 12 16.20 31.02 2.95
N ASN A 13 15.06 31.66 3.17
CA ASN A 13 13.79 31.05 3.63
C ASN A 13 12.75 30.88 2.51
N HIS A 14 13.12 31.11 1.25
CA HIS A 14 12.28 30.86 0.09
C HIS A 14 12.67 29.54 -0.57
N PHE A 15 11.68 28.66 -0.84
CA PHE A 15 11.86 27.33 -1.42
C PHE A 15 11.00 27.15 -2.67
N ASP A 16 11.40 26.23 -3.57
CA ASP A 16 10.51 25.84 -4.66
C ASP A 16 9.33 25.03 -4.14
N VAL A 17 9.59 24.12 -3.17
CA VAL A 17 8.54 23.28 -2.59
C VAL A 17 8.69 23.17 -1.08
N ILE A 18 7.58 23.34 -0.36
CA ILE A 18 7.45 23.06 1.06
C ILE A 18 6.67 21.75 1.23
N ILE A 19 7.22 20.79 1.96
CA ILE A 19 6.61 19.49 2.24
C ILE A 19 6.31 19.39 3.73
N LEU A 20 5.06 19.14 4.08
CA LEU A 20 4.59 18.96 5.44
C LEU A 20 4.55 17.47 5.78
N GLY A 21 5.43 17.02 6.67
CA GLY A 21 5.59 15.63 7.06
C GLY A 21 6.72 14.89 6.33
N SER A 22 7.50 14.14 7.09
CA SER A 22 8.67 13.39 6.64
C SER A 22 8.45 11.86 6.63
N GLY A 23 7.21 11.40 6.45
CA GLY A 23 6.90 9.99 6.16
C GLY A 23 7.38 9.59 4.76
N MET A 24 7.07 8.34 4.37
CA MET A 24 7.53 7.80 3.07
C MET A 24 7.15 8.68 1.87
N SER A 25 5.97 9.27 1.86
CA SER A 25 5.55 10.16 0.75
C SER A 25 6.36 11.45 0.70
N GLY A 26 6.53 12.13 1.84
CA GLY A 26 7.26 13.39 1.90
C GLY A 26 8.75 13.26 1.60
N THR A 27 9.39 12.22 2.15
CA THR A 27 10.82 11.99 1.92
C THR A 27 11.12 11.55 0.49
N GLN A 28 10.27 10.72 -0.13
CA GLN A 28 10.41 10.33 -1.53
C GLN A 28 10.20 11.51 -2.47
N MET A 29 9.12 12.28 -2.30
CA MET A 29 8.87 13.50 -3.08
C MET A 29 10.02 14.50 -2.92
N GLY A 30 10.48 14.72 -1.69
CA GLY A 30 11.61 15.59 -1.40
C GLY A 30 12.89 15.15 -2.13
N ALA A 31 13.24 13.86 -2.05
CA ALA A 31 14.41 13.32 -2.72
C ALA A 31 14.34 13.48 -4.25
N ILE A 32 13.16 13.24 -4.85
CA ILE A 32 12.93 13.40 -6.29
C ILE A 32 13.14 14.86 -6.71
N LEU A 33 12.47 15.78 -6.02
CA LEU A 33 12.52 17.21 -6.37
C LEU A 33 13.91 17.81 -6.15
N ALA A 34 14.56 17.47 -5.03
CA ALA A 34 15.93 17.93 -4.75
C ALA A 34 16.93 17.36 -5.75
N LYS A 35 16.78 16.10 -6.19
CA LYS A 35 17.57 15.49 -7.27
C LYS A 35 17.42 16.24 -8.60
N GLN A 36 16.24 16.84 -8.83
CA GLN A 36 15.97 17.71 -9.99
C GLN A 36 16.43 19.16 -9.79
N ARG A 37 17.18 19.42 -8.69
CA ARG A 37 17.80 20.71 -8.33
C ARG A 37 16.81 21.78 -7.88
N PHE A 38 15.61 21.42 -7.43
CA PHE A 38 14.71 22.32 -6.75
C PHE A 38 15.09 22.48 -5.28
N ARG A 39 14.88 23.66 -4.72
CA ARG A 39 15.03 23.94 -3.29
C ARG A 39 13.82 23.38 -2.54
N VAL A 40 14.03 22.37 -1.72
CA VAL A 40 12.95 21.66 -1.00
C VAL A 40 13.14 21.80 0.50
N LEU A 41 12.08 22.22 1.18
CA LEU A 41 11.97 22.22 2.64
C LEU A 41 11.02 21.10 3.07
N ILE A 42 11.46 20.21 3.96
CA ILE A 42 10.63 19.23 4.63
C ILE A 42 10.49 19.64 6.10
N ILE A 43 9.25 19.77 6.58
CA ILE A 43 8.94 20.11 7.97
C ILE A 43 8.26 18.92 8.64
N GLU A 44 8.79 18.50 9.78
CA GLU A 44 8.28 17.37 10.58
C GLU A 44 8.06 17.83 12.03
N GLU A 45 6.86 17.61 12.56
CA GLU A 45 6.54 17.94 13.94
C GLU A 45 7.29 17.08 14.96
N SER A 46 7.48 15.80 14.65
CA SER A 46 8.26 14.86 15.47
C SER A 46 9.72 14.75 15.00
N SER A 47 10.40 13.70 15.37
CA SER A 47 11.73 13.37 14.88
C SER A 47 11.88 11.89 14.58
N HIS A 48 12.66 11.53 13.58
CA HIS A 48 13.04 10.16 13.31
C HIS A 48 14.16 9.67 14.25
N PRO A 49 14.18 8.36 14.58
CA PRO A 49 13.16 7.35 14.24
C PRO A 49 11.87 7.54 15.03
N ARG A 50 10.72 7.32 14.41
CA ARG A 50 9.41 7.44 15.05
C ARG A 50 8.49 6.29 14.66
N PHE A 51 7.53 5.98 15.55
CA PHE A 51 6.53 4.98 15.26
C PHE A 51 5.57 5.42 14.15
N THR A 52 5.33 4.51 13.24
CA THR A 52 4.31 4.62 12.19
C THR A 52 3.90 3.21 11.78
N ILE A 53 2.64 3.00 11.42
CA ILE A 53 2.13 1.77 10.82
C ILE A 53 2.07 1.88 9.30
N GLY A 54 1.62 0.82 8.61
CA GLY A 54 1.72 0.67 7.17
C GLY A 54 3.03 -0.03 6.81
N GLU A 55 3.17 -1.26 7.32
CA GLU A 55 4.44 -1.99 7.44
C GLU A 55 4.58 -3.13 6.43
N SER A 56 3.54 -3.40 5.65
CA SER A 56 3.49 -4.54 4.74
C SER A 56 3.55 -4.07 3.29
N SER A 57 4.64 -4.41 2.57
CA SER A 57 4.77 -4.11 1.13
C SER A 57 4.03 -5.13 0.26
N ILE A 58 3.81 -4.76 -0.99
CA ILE A 58 3.23 -5.62 -2.03
C ILE A 58 3.99 -5.44 -3.35
N PRO A 59 3.92 -6.39 -4.29
CA PRO A 59 4.67 -6.32 -5.54
C PRO A 59 4.44 -5.03 -6.33
N GLU A 60 3.23 -4.48 -6.32
CA GLU A 60 2.90 -3.22 -7.00
C GLU A 60 3.62 -2.03 -6.37
N THR A 61 3.71 -1.98 -5.03
CA THR A 61 4.50 -0.97 -4.31
C THR A 61 5.97 -1.04 -4.73
N SER A 62 6.52 -2.25 -4.76
CA SER A 62 7.91 -2.49 -5.10
C SER A 62 8.21 -2.17 -6.56
N LEU A 63 7.34 -2.56 -7.49
CA LEU A 63 7.46 -2.23 -8.91
C LEU A 63 7.41 -0.72 -9.15
N MET A 64 6.46 -0.02 -8.53
CA MET A 64 6.35 1.43 -8.69
C MET A 64 7.57 2.16 -8.11
N ASN A 65 8.07 1.74 -6.93
CA ASN A 65 9.30 2.31 -6.38
C ASN A 65 10.53 2.05 -7.27
N ARG A 66 10.63 0.89 -7.98
CA ARG A 66 11.68 0.63 -8.98
C ARG A 66 11.57 1.55 -10.18
N ILE A 67 10.34 1.76 -10.67
CA ILE A 67 10.08 2.70 -11.77
C ILE A 67 10.54 4.11 -11.37
N ILE A 68 10.15 4.57 -10.19
CA ILE A 68 10.54 5.89 -9.67
C ILE A 68 12.06 5.98 -9.48
N ALA A 69 12.68 4.93 -8.92
CA ALA A 69 14.12 4.86 -8.72
C ALA A 69 14.89 4.97 -10.03
N ASP A 70 14.48 4.22 -11.05
CA ASP A 70 15.11 4.22 -12.37
C ASP A 70 14.85 5.54 -13.13
N ARG A 71 13.63 6.08 -13.05
CA ARG A 71 13.24 7.35 -13.70
C ARG A 71 14.07 8.53 -13.21
N TYR A 72 14.19 8.66 -11.89
CA TYR A 72 14.82 9.83 -11.26
C TYR A 72 16.26 9.59 -10.80
N GLY A 73 16.81 8.39 -10.98
CA GLY A 73 18.18 8.06 -10.59
C GLY A 73 18.37 8.09 -9.06
N ILE A 74 17.43 7.52 -8.30
CA ILE A 74 17.42 7.46 -6.83
C ILE A 74 17.47 5.99 -6.37
N PRO A 75 18.64 5.35 -6.34
CA PRO A 75 18.78 3.94 -6.01
C PRO A 75 18.31 3.60 -4.59
N GLU A 76 18.20 4.56 -3.69
CA GLU A 76 17.65 4.37 -2.35
C GLU A 76 16.22 3.84 -2.38
N LEU A 77 15.42 4.23 -3.38
CA LEU A 77 14.04 3.76 -3.52
C LEU A 77 13.98 2.31 -4.03
N ASP A 78 14.95 1.86 -4.84
CA ASP A 78 15.05 0.44 -5.23
C ASP A 78 15.49 -0.44 -4.05
N ARG A 79 16.27 0.08 -3.11
CA ARG A 79 16.79 -0.67 -1.96
C ARG A 79 15.73 -1.09 -0.95
N ILE A 80 14.53 -0.51 -1.00
CA ILE A 80 13.40 -0.93 -0.16
C ILE A 80 12.42 -1.87 -0.89
N THR A 81 12.72 -2.31 -2.12
CA THR A 81 11.75 -3.03 -2.96
C THR A 81 11.84 -4.56 -2.87
N SER A 82 12.65 -5.11 -1.97
CA SER A 82 12.65 -6.53 -1.64
C SER A 82 13.27 -6.76 -0.27
N PHE A 83 12.90 -7.87 0.37
CA PHE A 83 13.44 -8.23 1.67
C PHE A 83 14.98 -8.25 1.68
N TYR A 84 15.61 -8.89 0.71
CA TYR A 84 17.08 -9.00 0.68
C TYR A 84 17.77 -7.66 0.46
N ALA A 85 17.19 -6.77 -0.35
CA ALA A 85 17.73 -5.43 -0.54
C ALA A 85 17.55 -4.57 0.73
N THR A 86 16.37 -4.61 1.35
CA THR A 86 16.09 -3.89 2.59
C THR A 86 17.01 -4.35 3.72
N GLN A 87 17.16 -5.66 3.91
CA GLN A 87 18.10 -6.25 4.88
C GLN A 87 19.54 -5.78 4.67
N ARG A 88 19.96 -5.67 3.43
CA ARG A 88 21.34 -5.33 3.10
C ARG A 88 21.65 -3.85 3.23
N TYR A 89 20.74 -2.99 2.79
CA TYR A 89 21.02 -1.57 2.59
C TYR A 89 20.34 -0.64 3.58
N VAL A 90 19.31 -1.12 4.28
CA VAL A 90 18.52 -0.32 5.20
C VAL A 90 18.70 -0.79 6.63
N ALA A 91 18.15 -1.96 6.99
CA ALA A 91 18.25 -2.50 8.34
C ALA A 91 17.90 -3.99 8.39
N SER A 92 18.49 -4.70 9.35
CA SER A 92 18.18 -6.11 9.63
C SER A 92 16.90 -6.31 10.45
N SER A 93 16.24 -5.24 10.85
CA SER A 93 14.97 -5.26 11.60
C SER A 93 13.73 -5.64 10.76
N THR A 94 13.91 -5.81 9.47
CA THR A 94 12.84 -6.09 8.48
C THR A 94 12.48 -7.57 8.49
N GLY A 95 11.17 -7.87 8.40
CA GLY A 95 10.65 -9.22 8.19
C GLY A 95 10.49 -9.57 6.71
N ILE A 96 10.44 -10.89 6.40
CA ILE A 96 10.16 -11.39 5.05
C ILE A 96 8.66 -11.50 4.81
N LYS A 97 8.21 -11.24 3.57
CA LYS A 97 6.82 -11.45 3.17
C LYS A 97 6.75 -12.21 1.85
N ARG A 98 6.26 -13.47 1.94
CA ARG A 98 6.11 -14.42 0.84
C ARG A 98 4.66 -14.68 0.46
N ASN A 99 3.74 -14.29 1.33
CA ASN A 99 2.32 -14.53 1.12
C ASN A 99 1.44 -13.53 1.87
N PHE A 100 0.18 -13.48 1.42
CA PHE A 100 -0.96 -13.05 2.21
C PHE A 100 -1.71 -14.30 2.68
N GLY A 101 -1.74 -14.52 3.99
CA GLY A 101 -2.56 -15.57 4.59
C GLY A 101 -3.88 -15.01 5.09
N PHE A 102 -4.97 -15.68 4.80
CA PHE A 102 -6.30 -15.37 5.29
C PHE A 102 -6.91 -16.63 5.91
N VAL A 103 -7.24 -16.56 7.18
CA VAL A 103 -7.75 -17.66 7.97
C VAL A 103 -9.07 -17.24 8.59
N PHE A 104 -10.13 -18.03 8.35
CA PHE A 104 -11.48 -17.69 8.79
C PHE A 104 -11.79 -18.28 10.16
N HIS A 105 -12.47 -17.52 11.01
CA HIS A 105 -12.80 -17.91 12.37
C HIS A 105 -14.26 -17.70 12.70
N LYS A 106 -14.79 -18.60 13.52
CA LYS A 106 -16.14 -18.52 14.10
C LYS A 106 -16.04 -18.40 15.62
N PRO A 107 -16.81 -17.54 16.26
CA PRO A 107 -16.77 -17.40 17.72
C PRO A 107 -17.01 -18.72 18.44
N GLY A 108 -16.22 -19.00 19.47
CA GLY A 108 -16.33 -20.22 20.29
C GLY A 108 -15.86 -21.51 19.61
N GLN A 109 -15.35 -21.46 18.40
CA GLN A 109 -14.90 -22.63 17.64
C GLN A 109 -13.40 -22.57 17.35
N GLU A 110 -12.79 -23.76 17.28
CA GLU A 110 -11.45 -23.87 16.71
C GLU A 110 -11.49 -23.60 15.20
N HIS A 111 -10.35 -23.19 14.64
CA HIS A 111 -10.20 -22.94 13.22
C HIS A 111 -10.45 -24.21 12.40
N ASP A 112 -11.31 -24.12 11.38
CA ASP A 112 -11.45 -25.18 10.38
C ASP A 112 -10.26 -25.14 9.40
N PRO A 113 -9.43 -26.21 9.32
CA PRO A 113 -8.27 -26.23 8.44
C PRO A 113 -8.58 -26.15 6.94
N LYS A 114 -9.86 -26.17 6.56
CA LYS A 114 -10.32 -25.97 5.18
C LYS A 114 -10.72 -24.52 4.88
N GLU A 115 -10.97 -23.71 5.91
CA GLU A 115 -11.43 -22.33 5.77
C GLU A 115 -10.26 -21.34 5.77
N PHE A 116 -9.37 -21.46 4.77
CA PHE A 116 -8.30 -20.50 4.52
C PHE A 116 -8.08 -20.21 3.03
N THR A 117 -7.49 -19.05 2.76
CA THR A 117 -6.89 -18.74 1.46
C THR A 117 -5.47 -18.21 1.64
N GLN A 118 -4.59 -18.48 0.67
CA GLN A 118 -3.22 -17.96 0.67
C GLN A 118 -2.87 -17.43 -0.72
N CYS A 119 -2.62 -16.13 -0.82
CA CYS A 119 -2.09 -15.54 -2.03
C CYS A 119 -0.56 -15.52 -1.96
N VAL A 120 0.07 -16.25 -2.89
CA VAL A 120 1.51 -16.41 -2.95
C VAL A 120 2.13 -15.23 -3.69
N ILE A 121 3.15 -14.61 -3.10
CA ILE A 121 3.90 -13.53 -3.71
C ILE A 121 5.01 -14.14 -4.59
N PRO A 122 5.10 -13.78 -5.89
CA PRO A 122 6.18 -14.21 -6.75
C PRO A 122 7.53 -13.64 -6.29
N GLU A 123 8.52 -14.51 -6.07
CA GLU A 123 9.87 -14.06 -5.67
C GLU A 123 10.77 -13.70 -6.86
N LEU A 124 10.46 -14.19 -8.04
CA LEU A 124 11.26 -13.92 -9.24
C LEU A 124 10.69 -12.72 -10.00
N PRO A 125 11.58 -11.86 -10.51
CA PRO A 125 13.05 -11.92 -10.48
C PRO A 125 13.69 -11.22 -9.27
N TRP A 126 12.93 -10.46 -8.46
CA TRP A 126 13.47 -9.47 -7.53
C TRP A 126 13.64 -9.93 -6.09
N GLY A 127 13.06 -11.05 -5.72
CA GLY A 127 13.02 -11.56 -4.35
C GLY A 127 11.66 -11.33 -3.67
N PRO A 128 11.51 -11.83 -2.44
CA PRO A 128 10.29 -11.69 -1.66
C PRO A 128 10.08 -10.24 -1.20
N GLU A 129 8.84 -9.90 -0.90
CA GLU A 129 8.43 -8.63 -0.31
C GLU A 129 8.89 -8.51 1.15
N SER A 130 8.67 -7.34 1.75
CA SER A 130 9.14 -6.98 3.07
C SER A 130 8.00 -6.63 4.02
N HIS A 131 8.19 -6.98 5.28
CA HIS A 131 7.56 -6.27 6.39
C HIS A 131 8.52 -5.17 6.86
N TYR A 132 8.19 -3.92 6.59
CA TYR A 132 9.01 -2.77 6.94
C TYR A 132 8.88 -2.42 8.42
N TYR A 133 9.97 -2.50 9.17
CA TYR A 133 10.03 -1.80 10.42
C TYR A 133 10.17 -0.30 10.13
N ARG A 134 9.05 0.41 10.17
CA ARG A 134 8.92 1.76 9.63
C ARG A 134 9.85 2.78 10.27
N GLN A 135 10.24 2.58 11.53
CA GLN A 135 11.20 3.45 12.21
C GLN A 135 12.52 3.52 11.44
N ASP A 136 13.03 2.38 10.98
CA ASP A 136 14.30 2.30 10.24
C ASP A 136 14.13 2.72 8.78
N VAL A 137 13.07 2.25 8.13
CA VAL A 137 12.83 2.54 6.70
C VAL A 137 12.54 4.03 6.49
N ASP A 138 11.71 4.64 7.34
CA ASP A 138 11.39 6.08 7.24
C ASP A 138 12.63 6.93 7.54
N ALA A 139 13.44 6.56 8.54
CA ALA A 139 14.70 7.24 8.83
C ALA A 139 15.70 7.13 7.67
N TYR A 140 15.80 5.96 7.04
CA TYR A 140 16.64 5.75 5.85
C TYR A 140 16.20 6.65 4.68
N LEU A 141 14.90 6.74 4.41
CA LEU A 141 14.38 7.60 3.35
C LEU A 141 14.56 9.09 3.65
N LEU A 142 14.48 9.49 4.93
CA LEU A 142 14.81 10.86 5.33
C LEU A 142 16.30 11.18 5.06
N GLN A 143 17.21 10.25 5.38
CA GLN A 143 18.63 10.42 5.06
C GLN A 143 18.86 10.51 3.54
N ALA A 144 18.11 9.76 2.74
CA ALA A 144 18.16 9.89 1.29
C ALA A 144 17.70 11.29 0.83
N ALA A 145 16.61 11.83 1.36
CA ALA A 145 16.16 13.18 1.05
C ALA A 145 17.21 14.26 1.40
N ILE A 146 17.83 14.16 2.58
CA ILE A 146 18.92 15.03 3.01
C ILE A 146 20.13 14.91 2.05
N LYS A 147 20.53 13.70 1.71
CA LYS A 147 21.63 13.41 0.78
C LYS A 147 21.43 14.08 -0.59
N TYR A 148 20.19 14.18 -1.07
CA TYR A 148 19.88 14.83 -2.34
C TYR A 148 19.72 16.35 -2.23
N GLY A 149 19.77 16.93 -1.02
CA GLY A 149 19.80 18.38 -0.81
C GLY A 149 18.54 18.99 -0.21
N CYS A 150 17.62 18.17 0.34
CA CYS A 150 16.50 18.72 1.09
C CYS A 150 16.96 19.42 2.37
N THR A 151 16.44 20.62 2.62
CA THR A 151 16.46 21.22 3.95
C THR A 151 15.41 20.54 4.81
N VAL A 152 15.79 20.06 6.00
CA VAL A 152 14.87 19.36 6.90
C VAL A 152 14.79 20.08 8.24
N ARG A 153 13.55 20.29 8.70
CA ARG A 153 13.23 20.81 10.04
C ARG A 153 12.41 19.77 10.77
N GLN A 154 13.02 19.09 11.74
CA GLN A 154 12.34 18.18 12.67
C GLN A 154 12.00 18.91 13.97
N LYS A 155 11.06 18.38 14.76
CA LYS A 155 10.53 18.98 16.00
C LYS A 155 10.02 20.41 15.77
N THR A 156 9.42 20.62 14.60
CA THR A 156 8.97 21.93 14.15
C THR A 156 7.45 21.89 13.93
N ASN A 157 6.74 22.55 14.80
CA ASN A 157 5.28 22.67 14.71
C ASN A 157 4.92 23.88 13.87
N VAL A 158 4.19 23.67 12.77
CA VAL A 158 3.65 24.74 11.92
C VAL A 158 2.30 25.17 12.48
N THR A 159 2.13 26.46 12.69
CA THR A 159 0.92 27.07 13.28
C THR A 159 0.08 27.85 12.27
N GLU A 160 0.70 28.34 11.20
CA GLU A 160 0.01 29.06 10.14
C GLU A 160 0.36 28.48 8.77
N TYR A 161 -0.65 28.37 7.90
CA TYR A 161 -0.54 27.89 6.54
C TYR A 161 -1.19 28.89 5.59
N HIS A 162 -0.50 29.20 4.50
CA HIS A 162 -0.98 30.04 3.42
C HIS A 162 -0.71 29.37 2.07
N ALA A 163 -1.70 29.39 1.20
CA ALA A 163 -1.55 28.98 -0.20
C ALA A 163 -2.61 29.71 -1.03
N ASP A 164 -2.16 30.35 -2.09
CA ASP A 164 -3.00 31.03 -3.08
C ASP A 164 -2.30 31.03 -4.46
N LYS A 165 -2.88 31.77 -5.42
CA LYS A 165 -2.34 31.88 -6.78
C LYS A 165 -0.92 32.47 -6.85
N ASP A 166 -0.50 33.26 -5.84
CA ASP A 166 0.77 33.97 -5.85
C ASP A 166 1.90 33.17 -5.18
N GLY A 167 1.57 32.25 -4.27
CA GLY A 167 2.56 31.41 -3.61
C GLY A 167 2.05 30.67 -2.39
N VAL A 168 2.99 30.07 -1.65
CA VAL A 168 2.71 29.34 -0.43
C VAL A 168 3.59 29.84 0.71
N GLY A 169 3.13 29.65 1.95
CA GLY A 169 3.89 30.02 3.12
C GLY A 169 3.46 29.29 4.38
N VAL A 170 4.39 29.19 5.32
CA VAL A 170 4.16 28.63 6.64
C VAL A 170 4.82 29.47 7.72
N ALA A 171 4.23 29.52 8.91
CA ALA A 171 4.87 30.04 10.12
C ALA A 171 4.92 28.96 11.18
N THR A 172 6.04 28.88 11.91
CA THR A 172 6.25 27.90 12.98
C THR A 172 5.96 28.49 14.36
N ALA A 173 5.73 27.61 15.33
CA ALA A 173 5.56 28.01 16.73
C ALA A 173 6.77 28.76 17.30
N GLN A 174 7.94 28.64 16.69
CA GLN A 174 9.17 29.36 17.06
C GLN A 174 9.29 30.72 16.36
N GLY A 175 8.31 31.10 15.54
CA GLY A 175 8.28 32.38 14.82
C GLY A 175 9.07 32.40 13.50
N GLU A 176 9.62 31.26 13.06
CA GLU A 176 10.25 31.14 11.74
C GLU A 176 9.16 31.22 10.66
N ARG A 177 9.47 31.89 9.55
CA ARG A 177 8.60 31.99 8.37
C ARG A 177 9.33 31.47 7.15
N PHE A 178 8.65 30.58 6.40
CA PHE A 178 9.14 30.04 5.14
C PHE A 178 8.10 30.31 4.05
N THR A 179 8.58 30.61 2.86
CA THR A 179 7.75 30.81 1.67
C THR A 179 8.15 29.86 0.55
N GLY A 180 7.29 29.64 -0.40
CA GLY A 180 7.59 28.77 -1.53
C GLY A 180 6.63 28.93 -2.69
N ARG A 181 6.88 28.15 -3.75
CA ARG A 181 6.08 28.16 -4.97
C ARG A 181 4.95 27.11 -4.94
N TYR A 182 5.15 26.00 -4.23
CA TYR A 182 4.19 24.92 -4.10
C TYR A 182 4.29 24.24 -2.74
N MET A 183 3.17 23.69 -2.23
CA MET A 183 3.12 22.99 -0.93
C MET A 183 2.52 21.59 -1.09
N ILE A 184 3.14 20.59 -0.43
CA ILE A 184 2.65 19.21 -0.43
C ILE A 184 2.35 18.79 1.02
N ASP A 185 1.09 18.43 1.28
CA ASP A 185 0.71 17.87 2.58
C ASP A 185 0.92 16.35 2.60
N CYS A 186 1.95 15.91 3.32
CA CYS A 186 2.31 14.53 3.61
C CYS A 186 2.06 14.18 5.09
N GLY A 187 1.23 14.96 5.78
CA GLY A 187 0.95 14.84 7.22
C GLY A 187 0.09 13.61 7.60
N GLY A 188 -0.35 12.82 6.61
CA GLY A 188 -1.20 11.65 6.83
C GLY A 188 -2.57 12.06 7.41
N PRO A 189 -3.10 11.32 8.41
CA PRO A 189 -4.44 11.61 8.96
C PRO A 189 -4.59 13.02 9.54
N ARG A 190 -3.51 13.62 10.00
CA ARG A 190 -3.53 15.00 10.54
C ARG A 190 -3.86 16.03 9.47
N ALA A 191 -3.29 15.87 8.27
CA ALA A 191 -3.53 16.69 7.08
C ALA A 191 -3.85 18.16 7.39
N PRO A 192 -2.83 18.96 7.78
CA PRO A 192 -3.07 20.34 8.21
C PRO A 192 -3.73 21.21 7.14
N LEU A 193 -3.44 20.97 5.86
CA LEU A 193 -4.08 21.71 4.78
C LEU A 193 -5.55 21.30 4.59
N ALA A 194 -5.88 20.02 4.78
CA ALA A 194 -7.26 19.59 4.73
C ALA A 194 -8.11 20.28 5.82
N THR A 195 -7.53 20.46 7.01
CA THR A 195 -8.17 21.21 8.10
C THR A 195 -8.25 22.71 7.77
N LYS A 196 -7.14 23.31 7.33
CA LYS A 196 -7.05 24.75 7.02
C LYS A 196 -8.06 25.15 5.95
N PHE A 197 -8.20 24.37 4.89
CA PHE A 197 -9.08 24.67 3.76
C PHE A 197 -10.46 24.02 3.86
N LYS A 198 -10.77 23.39 5.02
CA LYS A 198 -12.07 22.73 5.29
C LYS A 198 -12.46 21.70 4.23
N LEU A 199 -11.47 20.88 3.84
CA LEU A 199 -11.66 19.86 2.80
C LEU A 199 -12.21 18.55 3.35
N ARG A 200 -12.15 18.30 4.67
CA ARG A 200 -12.68 17.07 5.27
C ARG A 200 -14.19 16.97 5.08
N GLU A 201 -14.62 15.82 4.58
CA GLU A 201 -16.05 15.54 4.45
C GLU A 201 -16.62 15.02 5.76
N GLU A 202 -17.66 15.68 6.25
CA GLU A 202 -18.44 15.29 7.43
C GLU A 202 -19.94 15.28 7.09
N PRO A 203 -20.56 14.08 7.06
CA PRO A 203 -19.97 12.76 7.32
C PRO A 203 -19.02 12.30 6.20
N CYS A 204 -18.04 11.46 6.56
CA CYS A 204 -17.18 10.80 5.59
C CYS A 204 -18.01 9.99 4.59
N ARG A 205 -17.73 10.13 3.29
CA ARG A 205 -18.52 9.54 2.19
C ARG A 205 -18.38 8.03 2.04
N PHE A 206 -17.35 7.41 2.63
CA PHE A 206 -17.05 5.99 2.43
C PHE A 206 -18.07 5.07 3.11
N LYS A 207 -18.37 3.94 2.45
CA LYS A 207 -19.23 2.85 2.93
C LYS A 207 -18.58 2.07 4.06
N THR A 208 -17.26 1.84 3.94
CA THR A 208 -16.48 1.16 4.97
C THR A 208 -16.54 1.93 6.26
N HIS A 209 -16.82 1.22 7.34
CA HIS A 209 -16.86 1.79 8.68
C HIS A 209 -16.21 0.80 9.64
N SER A 210 -14.97 1.08 10.03
CA SER A 210 -14.25 0.31 11.02
C SER A 210 -13.55 1.21 12.02
N ARG A 211 -13.24 0.66 13.18
CA ARG A 211 -12.35 1.19 14.21
C ARG A 211 -11.20 0.23 14.44
N SER A 212 -10.12 0.69 15.02
CA SER A 212 -8.90 -0.08 15.14
C SER A 212 -8.32 -0.06 16.54
N LEU A 213 -7.75 -1.21 16.95
CA LEU A 213 -6.83 -1.35 18.08
C LEU A 213 -5.53 -1.90 17.55
N TYR A 214 -4.39 -1.24 17.78
CA TYR A 214 -3.12 -1.78 17.30
C TYR A 214 -1.93 -1.39 18.17
N THR A 215 -0.93 -2.29 18.16
CA THR A 215 0.34 -2.11 18.87
C THR A 215 1.43 -3.00 18.28
N HIS A 216 2.65 -2.93 18.82
CA HIS A 216 3.69 -3.95 18.62
C HIS A 216 3.79 -4.84 19.85
N MET A 217 4.00 -6.15 19.62
CA MET A 217 4.03 -7.16 20.68
C MET A 217 5.28 -8.02 20.57
N LEU A 218 5.72 -8.56 21.71
CA LEU A 218 6.64 -9.71 21.81
C LEU A 218 5.84 -10.97 22.15
N GLY A 219 6.41 -12.15 21.88
CA GLY A 219 5.83 -13.42 22.31
C GLY A 219 4.63 -13.93 21.49
N VAL A 220 4.26 -13.24 20.40
CA VAL A 220 3.23 -13.74 19.47
C VAL A 220 3.79 -14.98 18.77
N LYS A 221 3.11 -16.12 18.94
CA LYS A 221 3.56 -17.41 18.35
C LYS A 221 3.27 -17.46 16.85
N PRO A 222 4.14 -18.11 16.06
CA PRO A 222 3.77 -18.47 14.69
C PRO A 222 2.48 -19.29 14.68
N PHE A 223 1.50 -18.90 13.84
CA PHE A 223 0.24 -19.67 13.75
C PHE A 223 0.45 -21.09 13.25
N ASP A 224 1.50 -21.31 12.45
CA ASP A 224 1.97 -22.62 11.99
C ASP A 224 2.33 -23.60 13.12
N ASP A 225 2.72 -23.08 14.28
CA ASP A 225 3.12 -23.89 15.43
C ASP A 225 1.89 -24.29 16.29
N ILE A 226 0.76 -23.62 16.09
CA ILE A 226 -0.51 -23.86 16.78
C ILE A 226 -1.43 -24.73 15.95
N PHE A 227 -1.56 -24.41 14.66
CA PHE A 227 -2.42 -25.12 13.72
C PHE A 227 -1.66 -25.58 12.50
N LYS A 228 -1.63 -26.90 12.28
CA LYS A 228 -1.06 -27.51 11.07
C LYS A 228 -2.15 -27.62 10.02
N VAL A 229 -2.14 -26.69 9.07
CA VAL A 229 -3.00 -26.75 7.89
C VAL A 229 -2.28 -27.55 6.79
N LYS A 230 -3.02 -28.36 6.04
CA LYS A 230 -2.49 -29.04 4.85
C LYS A 230 -2.78 -28.22 3.61
N GLY A 231 -1.78 -28.09 2.73
CA GLY A 231 -1.98 -27.47 1.41
C GLY A 231 -1.51 -26.03 1.29
N GLN A 232 -1.13 -25.36 2.38
CA GLN A 232 -0.45 -24.08 2.29
C GLN A 232 0.92 -24.23 1.62
N ARG A 233 1.33 -23.21 0.86
CA ARG A 233 2.62 -23.21 0.16
C ARG A 233 3.75 -22.67 1.01
N TRP A 234 3.51 -21.56 1.70
CA TRP A 234 4.44 -20.91 2.62
C TRP A 234 3.89 -20.97 4.04
N ARG A 235 4.77 -20.95 5.02
CA ARG A 235 4.36 -20.76 6.42
C ARG A 235 3.58 -19.46 6.56
N TRP A 236 2.52 -19.45 7.38
CA TRP A 236 1.78 -18.23 7.70
C TRP A 236 2.71 -17.15 8.27
N HIS A 237 3.67 -17.58 9.08
CA HIS A 237 4.65 -16.71 9.71
C HIS A 237 5.59 -16.02 8.70
N GLU A 238 5.76 -16.53 7.48
CA GLU A 238 6.55 -15.90 6.41
C GLU A 238 5.73 -14.94 5.54
N GLY A 239 4.61 -14.47 6.04
CA GLY A 239 3.71 -13.53 5.37
C GLY A 239 2.91 -12.67 6.32
N THR A 240 2.05 -11.82 5.78
CA THR A 240 1.04 -11.13 6.56
C THR A 240 -0.13 -12.08 6.78
N LEU A 241 -0.40 -12.42 8.02
CA LEU A 241 -1.55 -13.25 8.38
C LEU A 241 -2.74 -12.35 8.75
N HIS A 242 -3.90 -12.66 8.17
CA HIS A 242 -5.18 -12.02 8.45
C HIS A 242 -6.12 -13.06 9.06
N HIS A 243 -6.49 -12.89 10.32
CA HIS A 243 -7.57 -13.63 10.93
C HIS A 243 -8.87 -12.91 10.64
N MET A 244 -9.76 -13.53 9.87
CA MET A 244 -11.05 -12.96 9.45
C MET A 244 -12.19 -13.57 10.27
N PHE A 245 -13.18 -12.77 10.57
CA PHE A 245 -14.39 -13.17 11.26
C PHE A 245 -15.53 -12.21 10.92
N ALA A 246 -16.76 -12.62 11.16
CA ALA A 246 -17.90 -11.77 10.90
C ALA A 246 -17.78 -10.44 11.67
N GLY A 247 -17.76 -9.33 10.95
CA GLY A 247 -17.65 -7.97 11.49
C GLY A 247 -16.23 -7.45 11.72
N GLY A 248 -15.19 -8.17 11.22
CA GLY A 248 -13.83 -7.64 11.31
C GLY A 248 -12.71 -8.59 10.93
N TRP A 249 -11.49 -8.14 11.19
CA TRP A 249 -10.28 -8.93 10.94
C TRP A 249 -9.12 -8.45 11.81
N LEU A 250 -8.13 -9.31 12.01
CA LEU A 250 -6.92 -9.02 12.78
C LEU A 250 -5.70 -9.31 11.94
N TRP A 251 -4.74 -8.35 11.87
CA TRP A 251 -3.46 -8.59 11.23
C TRP A 251 -2.39 -9.05 12.21
N VAL A 252 -1.51 -9.92 11.71
CA VAL A 252 -0.27 -10.33 12.36
C VAL A 252 0.85 -10.15 11.34
N ILE A 253 1.75 -9.19 11.60
CA ILE A 253 2.87 -8.83 10.73
C ILE A 253 4.17 -9.07 11.50
N PRO A 254 4.81 -10.24 11.36
CA PRO A 254 6.04 -10.56 12.08
C PRO A 254 7.24 -9.88 11.43
N PHE A 255 8.15 -9.33 12.26
CA PHE A 255 9.49 -8.91 11.84
C PHE A 255 10.52 -9.98 12.12
N ASN A 256 10.24 -10.93 13.02
CA ASN A 256 11.11 -12.00 13.50
C ASN A 256 11.03 -13.31 12.68
N ASN A 257 10.62 -13.23 11.44
CA ASN A 257 10.21 -14.39 10.65
C ASN A 257 11.26 -14.89 9.64
N HIS A 258 12.52 -14.47 9.82
CA HIS A 258 13.64 -14.93 9.00
C HIS A 258 14.93 -14.96 9.84
N PRO A 259 15.86 -15.95 9.64
CA PRO A 259 17.09 -16.05 10.45
C PRO A 259 18.01 -14.82 10.42
N ARG A 260 17.89 -13.98 9.40
CA ARG A 260 18.64 -12.71 9.29
C ARG A 260 17.95 -11.54 9.97
N SER A 261 16.71 -11.68 10.42
CA SER A 261 15.98 -10.60 11.08
C SER A 261 16.39 -10.50 12.54
N THR A 262 16.68 -9.28 12.99
CA THR A 262 17.13 -9.00 14.36
C THR A 262 16.06 -8.38 15.24
N ASN A 263 14.86 -8.16 14.70
CA ASN A 263 13.74 -7.55 15.40
C ASN A 263 12.74 -8.62 15.84
N ASN A 264 12.53 -8.77 17.15
CA ASN A 264 11.63 -9.78 17.71
C ASN A 264 10.17 -9.33 17.81
N LEU A 265 9.84 -8.15 17.29
CA LEU A 265 8.50 -7.59 17.34
C LEU A 265 7.59 -8.22 16.30
N VAL A 266 6.30 -8.16 16.62
CA VAL A 266 5.19 -8.46 15.70
C VAL A 266 4.24 -7.28 15.76
N SER A 267 3.88 -6.71 14.61
CA SER A 267 2.81 -5.72 14.53
C SER A 267 1.47 -6.43 14.54
N VAL A 268 0.59 -5.97 15.40
CA VAL A 268 -0.73 -6.56 15.64
C VAL A 268 -1.77 -5.47 15.60
N GLY A 269 -2.88 -5.72 14.89
CA GLY A 269 -3.99 -4.77 14.92
C GLY A 269 -5.31 -5.41 14.55
N LEU A 270 -6.32 -5.05 15.31
CA LEU A 270 -7.68 -5.54 15.25
C LEU A 270 -8.57 -4.46 14.63
N GLN A 271 -9.21 -4.81 13.51
CA GLN A 271 -10.19 -3.99 12.80
C GLN A 271 -11.60 -4.49 13.13
N LEU A 272 -12.46 -3.63 13.62
CA LEU A 272 -13.80 -3.97 14.06
C LEU A 272 -14.85 -3.05 13.41
N ASP A 273 -15.87 -3.64 12.81
CA ASP A 273 -17.07 -2.91 12.41
C ASP A 273 -17.87 -2.53 13.65
N PRO A 274 -18.05 -1.24 13.95
CA PRO A 274 -18.75 -0.81 15.17
C PRO A 274 -20.25 -1.15 15.18
N ARG A 275 -20.82 -1.54 14.02
CA ARG A 275 -22.20 -2.04 13.93
C ARG A 275 -22.34 -3.44 14.51
N VAL A 276 -21.24 -4.23 14.50
CA VAL A 276 -21.17 -5.60 15.07
C VAL A 276 -20.47 -5.58 16.42
N TYR A 277 -19.40 -4.80 16.54
CA TYR A 277 -18.58 -4.63 17.75
C TYR A 277 -18.53 -3.16 18.17
N PRO A 278 -19.56 -2.66 18.86
CA PRO A 278 -19.62 -1.28 19.30
C PRO A 278 -18.38 -0.87 20.09
N LYS A 279 -18.00 0.41 20.02
CA LYS A 279 -16.92 0.95 20.84
C LYS A 279 -17.28 0.85 22.32
N THR A 280 -16.31 0.49 23.13
CA THR A 280 -16.43 0.36 24.59
C THR A 280 -15.50 1.36 25.28
N ASP A 281 -15.81 1.70 26.53
CA ASP A 281 -14.99 2.61 27.35
C ASP A 281 -13.86 1.89 28.10
N ILE A 282 -13.75 0.55 27.95
CA ILE A 282 -12.64 -0.23 28.54
C ILE A 282 -11.31 0.07 27.85
N SER A 283 -10.21 -0.28 28.51
CA SER A 283 -8.87 -0.12 27.92
C SER A 283 -8.73 -0.95 26.64
N ALA A 284 -7.85 -0.52 25.73
CA ALA A 284 -7.59 -1.25 24.48
C ALA A 284 -7.03 -2.66 24.75
N GLN A 285 -6.20 -2.82 25.78
CA GLN A 285 -5.69 -4.14 26.20
C GLN A 285 -6.85 -5.05 26.65
N GLN A 286 -7.71 -4.56 27.53
CA GLN A 286 -8.85 -5.36 28.01
C GLN A 286 -9.80 -5.73 26.87
N GLU A 287 -10.07 -4.80 25.93
CA GLU A 287 -10.90 -5.08 24.76
C GLU A 287 -10.28 -6.14 23.86
N PHE A 288 -8.95 -6.11 23.68
CA PHE A 288 -8.22 -7.11 22.92
C PHE A 288 -8.27 -8.48 23.61
N ASP A 289 -8.09 -8.55 24.93
CA ASP A 289 -8.16 -9.79 25.71
C ASP A 289 -9.56 -10.42 25.66
N GLU A 290 -10.61 -9.60 25.78
CA GLU A 290 -12.01 -10.05 25.64
C GLU A 290 -12.30 -10.55 24.21
N PHE A 291 -11.70 -9.92 23.18
CA PHE A 291 -11.77 -10.40 21.81
C PHE A 291 -11.10 -11.77 21.66
N LEU A 292 -9.87 -11.94 22.17
CA LEU A 292 -9.14 -13.21 22.11
C LEU A 292 -9.90 -14.36 22.78
N ALA A 293 -10.60 -14.08 23.87
CA ALA A 293 -11.42 -15.08 24.57
C ALA A 293 -12.57 -15.63 23.72
N ARG A 294 -13.04 -14.89 22.71
CA ARG A 294 -14.10 -15.32 21.79
C ARG A 294 -13.61 -16.26 20.69
N PHE A 295 -12.31 -16.24 20.36
CA PHE A 295 -11.72 -16.96 19.24
C PHE A 295 -10.55 -17.84 19.74
N PRO A 296 -10.82 -19.12 20.12
CA PRO A 296 -9.83 -19.99 20.77
C PRO A 296 -8.51 -20.13 20.00
N SER A 297 -8.58 -20.28 18.68
CA SER A 297 -7.39 -20.46 17.84
C SER A 297 -6.56 -19.19 17.74
N ILE A 298 -7.20 -18.01 17.71
CA ILE A 298 -6.49 -16.72 17.76
C ILE A 298 -5.88 -16.56 19.15
N GLY A 299 -6.67 -16.77 20.22
CA GLY A 299 -6.20 -16.66 21.60
C GLY A 299 -4.99 -17.53 21.91
N ALA A 300 -4.90 -18.73 21.32
CA ALA A 300 -3.74 -19.61 21.46
C ALA A 300 -2.45 -18.99 20.89
N GLN A 301 -2.55 -18.20 19.82
CA GLN A 301 -1.41 -17.49 19.23
C GLN A 301 -0.85 -16.38 20.14
N PHE A 302 -1.71 -15.76 20.93
CA PHE A 302 -1.40 -14.60 21.75
C PHE A 302 -1.21 -14.92 23.23
N ARG A 303 -1.23 -16.21 23.64
CA ARG A 303 -1.16 -16.64 25.04
C ARG A 303 -0.01 -16.02 25.84
N ASP A 304 1.17 -15.90 25.23
CA ASP A 304 2.37 -15.39 25.85
C ASP A 304 2.76 -14.00 25.30
N ALA A 305 1.87 -13.37 24.56
CA ALA A 305 2.13 -12.11 23.90
C ALA A 305 1.98 -10.93 24.89
N VAL A 306 2.93 -9.98 24.80
CA VAL A 306 2.92 -8.76 25.61
C VAL A 306 3.15 -7.53 24.73
N PRO A 307 2.36 -6.45 24.90
CA PRO A 307 2.59 -5.22 24.17
C PRO A 307 3.89 -4.55 24.67
N VAL A 308 4.66 -3.97 23.75
CA VAL A 308 5.91 -3.24 24.08
C VAL A 308 5.76 -1.74 23.95
N ARG A 309 4.57 -1.28 23.63
CA ARG A 309 4.20 0.12 23.51
C ARG A 309 2.71 0.28 23.80
N ASP A 310 2.31 1.51 24.05
CA ASP A 310 0.89 1.84 24.26
C ASP A 310 0.07 1.45 23.05
N TRP A 311 -1.12 0.95 23.32
CA TRP A 311 -2.12 0.69 22.31
C TRP A 311 -2.61 2.00 21.69
N VAL A 312 -2.81 1.98 20.37
CA VAL A 312 -3.59 2.99 19.70
C VAL A 312 -5.03 2.47 19.54
N LYS A 313 -5.99 3.20 20.04
CA LYS A 313 -7.43 2.92 19.90
C LYS A 313 -8.05 4.07 19.11
N THR A 314 -8.61 3.75 17.95
CA THR A 314 -9.23 4.76 17.08
C THR A 314 -10.74 4.76 17.23
N ASP A 315 -11.35 5.88 16.88
CA ASP A 315 -12.76 5.93 16.48
C ASP A 315 -12.91 5.40 15.04
N ARG A 316 -13.71 6.05 14.21
CA ARG A 316 -13.77 5.69 12.80
C ARG A 316 -12.40 5.87 12.15
N LEU A 317 -11.91 4.80 11.50
CA LEU A 317 -10.62 4.83 10.83
C LEU A 317 -10.68 5.57 9.48
N GLN A 318 -11.82 5.52 8.81
CA GLN A 318 -12.02 6.11 7.50
C GLN A 318 -12.25 7.61 7.58
N PHE A 319 -11.61 8.32 6.68
CA PHE A 319 -11.81 9.74 6.44
C PHE A 319 -11.64 10.05 4.96
N SER A 320 -12.32 11.09 4.48
CA SER A 320 -12.28 11.56 3.10
C SER A 320 -12.16 13.07 3.03
N SER A 321 -11.72 13.56 1.90
CA SER A 321 -11.70 14.99 1.59
C SER A 321 -12.39 15.24 0.25
N SER A 322 -13.10 16.37 0.14
CA SER A 322 -13.83 16.78 -1.06
C SER A 322 -12.92 17.13 -2.23
N ALA A 323 -11.67 17.52 -1.92
CA ALA A 323 -10.63 17.81 -2.90
C ALA A 323 -9.25 17.49 -2.31
N CYS A 324 -8.29 17.16 -3.16
CA CYS A 324 -6.89 16.97 -2.76
C CYS A 324 -5.93 17.95 -3.44
N VAL A 325 -6.40 18.73 -4.41
CA VAL A 325 -5.61 19.75 -5.11
C VAL A 325 -6.28 21.11 -4.95
N GLY A 326 -5.47 22.15 -4.81
CA GLY A 326 -5.92 23.54 -4.81
C GLY A 326 -4.82 24.48 -5.29
N ASP A 327 -5.00 25.79 -5.07
CA ASP A 327 -4.04 26.79 -5.50
C ASP A 327 -2.66 26.53 -4.89
N ARG A 328 -1.74 26.04 -5.73
CA ARG A 328 -0.34 25.74 -5.38
C ARG A 328 -0.16 24.72 -4.24
N TYR A 329 -1.14 23.83 -3.99
CA TYR A 329 -0.95 22.74 -3.02
C TYR A 329 -1.58 21.42 -3.47
N CYS A 330 -1.07 20.34 -2.88
CA CYS A 330 -1.63 19.01 -3.03
C CYS A 330 -1.59 18.25 -1.68
N LEU A 331 -2.69 17.59 -1.34
CA LEU A 331 -2.72 16.57 -0.29
C LEU A 331 -2.24 15.25 -0.89
N MET A 332 -1.23 14.61 -0.29
CA MET A 332 -0.87 13.24 -0.66
C MET A 332 -1.92 12.26 -0.15
N LEU A 333 -2.00 11.08 -0.74
CA LEU A 333 -3.10 10.12 -0.57
C LEU A 333 -3.60 10.00 0.89
N HIS A 334 -2.70 9.72 1.85
CA HIS A 334 -3.08 9.56 3.25
C HIS A 334 -3.38 10.89 3.97
N ALA A 335 -3.09 12.02 3.36
CA ALA A 335 -3.59 13.31 3.78
C ALA A 335 -4.97 13.60 3.19
N ASN A 336 -5.28 13.07 2.00
CA ASN A 336 -6.57 13.18 1.33
C ASN A 336 -7.64 12.26 1.95
N GLY A 337 -7.32 10.97 2.12
CA GLY A 337 -8.27 9.98 2.63
C GLY A 337 -7.63 8.66 3.05
N PHE A 338 -8.38 7.86 3.77
CA PHE A 338 -7.99 6.51 4.16
C PHE A 338 -9.20 5.59 4.26
N ILE A 339 -9.02 4.31 3.89
CA ILE A 339 -10.07 3.30 3.97
C ILE A 339 -9.72 2.26 5.03
N ASP A 340 -8.81 1.33 4.70
CA ASP A 340 -8.54 0.17 5.54
C ASP A 340 -7.20 -0.47 5.10
N PRO A 341 -6.42 -1.08 6.00
CA PRO A 341 -5.14 -1.69 5.63
C PRO A 341 -5.24 -3.10 5.04
N LEU A 342 -6.43 -3.66 4.79
CA LEU A 342 -6.70 -5.07 4.50
C LEU A 342 -5.81 -5.68 3.40
N PHE A 343 -5.55 -5.00 2.32
CA PHE A 343 -4.73 -5.52 1.21
C PHE A 343 -3.37 -4.83 1.08
N SER A 344 -2.92 -4.13 2.13
CA SER A 344 -1.65 -3.40 2.13
C SER A 344 -1.52 -2.36 0.99
N ARG A 345 -2.63 -1.87 0.44
CA ARG A 345 -2.63 -0.96 -0.73
C ARG A 345 -2.19 0.47 -0.43
N GLY A 346 -2.12 0.87 0.83
CA GLY A 346 -1.78 2.25 1.19
C GLY A 346 -0.41 2.71 0.63
N LEU A 347 0.61 1.85 0.70
CA LEU A 347 1.94 2.16 0.16
C LEU A 347 1.97 2.14 -1.37
N GLU A 348 1.23 1.24 -2.01
CA GLU A 348 1.06 1.20 -3.46
C GLU A 348 0.43 2.48 -3.99
N ASN A 349 -0.74 2.83 -3.47
CA ASN A 349 -1.46 4.03 -3.88
C ASN A 349 -0.64 5.32 -3.63
N THR A 350 0.16 5.34 -2.56
CA THR A 350 1.12 6.42 -2.30
C THR A 350 2.19 6.48 -3.38
N ALA A 351 2.79 5.36 -3.77
CA ALA A 351 3.83 5.33 -4.80
C ALA A 351 3.28 5.70 -6.18
N VAL A 352 2.06 5.26 -6.53
CA VAL A 352 1.36 5.68 -7.76
C VAL A 352 1.12 7.19 -7.76
N THR A 353 0.68 7.76 -6.64
CA THR A 353 0.47 9.21 -6.51
C THR A 353 1.80 9.99 -6.60
N ILE A 354 2.89 9.47 -5.99
CA ILE A 354 4.23 10.07 -6.12
C ILE A 354 4.68 10.11 -7.58
N HIS A 355 4.54 8.99 -8.30
CA HIS A 355 4.91 8.90 -9.71
C HIS A 355 4.19 9.96 -10.55
N ALA A 356 2.88 10.04 -10.41
CA ALA A 356 2.03 10.95 -11.17
C ALA A 356 2.26 12.43 -10.80
N LEU A 357 2.35 12.74 -9.49
CA LEU A 357 2.54 14.12 -9.03
C LEU A 357 3.95 14.63 -9.35
N ALA A 358 4.99 13.82 -9.14
CA ALA A 358 6.37 14.25 -9.37
C ALA A 358 6.58 14.69 -10.82
N ALA A 359 6.10 13.93 -11.79
CA ALA A 359 6.23 14.26 -13.21
C ALA A 359 5.56 15.61 -13.55
N ARG A 360 4.35 15.84 -13.05
CA ARG A 360 3.58 17.07 -13.29
C ARG A 360 4.16 18.27 -12.55
N LEU A 361 4.54 18.09 -11.29
CA LEU A 361 5.08 19.17 -10.48
C LEU A 361 6.46 19.62 -10.99
N ILE A 362 7.32 18.72 -11.45
CA ILE A 362 8.60 19.07 -12.08
C ILE A 362 8.37 19.94 -13.32
N LYS A 363 7.39 19.60 -14.16
CA LYS A 363 7.01 20.41 -15.32
C LYS A 363 6.47 21.78 -14.86
N ALA A 364 5.54 21.80 -13.89
CA ALA A 364 4.98 23.04 -13.33
C ALA A 364 6.06 24.00 -12.78
N LEU A 365 7.02 23.45 -12.04
CA LEU A 365 8.12 24.23 -11.48
C LEU A 365 9.06 24.80 -12.54
N ARG A 366 9.28 24.10 -13.67
CA ARG A 366 10.11 24.56 -14.78
C ARG A 366 9.43 25.64 -15.62
N ASP A 367 8.13 25.46 -15.87
CA ASP A 367 7.34 26.34 -16.73
C ASP A 367 6.76 27.53 -15.95
N ASP A 368 6.84 27.52 -14.63
CA ASP A 368 6.15 28.43 -13.68
C ASP A 368 4.63 28.47 -13.86
N ASP A 369 4.06 27.31 -14.26
CA ASP A 369 2.63 27.13 -14.49
C ASP A 369 2.04 26.16 -13.46
N PHE A 370 1.26 26.68 -12.53
CA PHE A 370 0.57 25.94 -11.47
C PHE A 370 -0.95 25.95 -11.66
N SER A 371 -1.40 26.07 -12.89
CA SER A 371 -2.82 26.06 -13.22
C SER A 371 -3.50 24.78 -12.72
N PRO A 372 -4.77 24.84 -12.29
CA PRO A 372 -5.51 23.69 -11.79
C PRO A 372 -5.58 22.54 -12.81
N GLU A 373 -5.68 22.86 -14.10
CA GLU A 373 -5.77 21.90 -15.21
C GLU A 373 -4.57 20.94 -15.23
N ARG A 374 -3.39 21.43 -14.87
CA ARG A 374 -2.15 20.63 -14.80
C ARG A 374 -2.22 19.53 -13.73
N PHE A 375 -3.00 19.73 -12.69
CA PHE A 375 -3.15 18.84 -11.56
C PHE A 375 -4.51 18.12 -11.49
N GLU A 376 -5.43 18.38 -12.42
CA GLU A 376 -6.74 17.72 -12.48
C GLU A 376 -6.63 16.19 -12.47
N TYR A 377 -5.64 15.64 -13.17
CA TYR A 377 -5.39 14.20 -13.15
C TYR A 377 -5.06 13.68 -11.75
N ILE A 378 -4.31 14.42 -10.95
CA ILE A 378 -3.94 14.05 -9.57
C ILE A 378 -5.20 14.03 -8.70
N GLU A 379 -6.07 15.03 -8.84
CA GLU A 379 -7.35 15.07 -8.14
C GLU A 379 -8.17 13.81 -8.46
N ARG A 380 -8.39 13.54 -9.73
CA ARG A 380 -9.17 12.38 -10.19
C ARG A 380 -8.53 11.05 -9.78
N LEU A 381 -7.22 10.91 -9.91
CA LEU A 381 -6.49 9.70 -9.56
C LEU A 381 -6.68 9.35 -8.08
N GLN A 382 -6.42 10.29 -7.18
CA GLN A 382 -6.51 10.02 -5.76
C GLN A 382 -7.94 9.72 -5.31
N GLN A 383 -8.94 10.47 -5.81
CA GLN A 383 -10.34 10.21 -5.49
C GLN A 383 -10.77 8.82 -5.97
N LYS A 384 -10.40 8.43 -7.20
CA LYS A 384 -10.75 7.12 -7.76
C LYS A 384 -10.03 5.95 -7.11
N LEU A 385 -8.77 6.12 -6.68
CA LEU A 385 -8.06 5.12 -5.87
C LEU A 385 -8.77 4.87 -4.55
N LEU A 386 -9.25 5.91 -3.88
CA LEU A 386 -9.99 5.80 -2.62
C LEU A 386 -11.38 5.18 -2.85
N ASP A 387 -12.13 5.63 -3.86
CA ASP A 387 -13.47 5.13 -4.17
C ASP A 387 -13.45 3.63 -4.47
N HIS A 388 -12.53 3.17 -5.34
CA HIS A 388 -12.41 1.75 -5.67
C HIS A 388 -11.97 0.92 -4.45
N ASN A 389 -11.05 1.45 -3.64
CA ASN A 389 -10.63 0.75 -2.43
C ASN A 389 -11.77 0.63 -1.41
N ASP A 390 -12.62 1.66 -1.27
CA ASP A 390 -13.81 1.60 -0.41
C ASP A 390 -14.83 0.58 -0.91
N ASP A 391 -15.14 0.57 -2.21
CA ASP A 391 -16.01 -0.44 -2.81
C ASP A 391 -15.50 -1.86 -2.57
N PHE A 392 -14.18 -2.06 -2.73
CA PHE A 392 -13.56 -3.36 -2.53
C PHE A 392 -13.62 -3.81 -1.07
N VAL A 393 -13.21 -2.96 -0.14
CA VAL A 393 -13.14 -3.30 1.28
C VAL A 393 -14.53 -3.45 1.88
N SER A 394 -15.49 -2.59 1.52
CA SER A 394 -16.87 -2.72 2.01
C SER A 394 -17.51 -4.06 1.62
N CYS A 395 -17.23 -4.55 0.40
CA CYS A 395 -17.62 -5.90 -0.03
C CYS A 395 -16.92 -6.99 0.79
N CYS A 396 -15.64 -6.80 1.14
CA CYS A 396 -14.92 -7.76 1.99
C CYS A 396 -15.54 -7.88 3.38
N TYR A 397 -15.95 -6.78 4.01
CA TYR A 397 -16.64 -6.84 5.30
C TYR A 397 -17.96 -7.61 5.23
N THR A 398 -18.70 -7.51 4.13
CA THR A 398 -19.85 -8.38 3.86
C THR A 398 -19.42 -9.83 3.68
N ALA A 399 -18.36 -10.07 2.92
CA ALA A 399 -17.85 -11.43 2.65
C ALA A 399 -17.29 -12.12 3.91
N PHE A 400 -16.86 -11.40 4.93
CA PHE A 400 -16.44 -11.96 6.22
C PHE A 400 -17.57 -12.67 6.99
N THR A 401 -18.79 -12.62 6.54
CA THR A 401 -19.92 -13.38 7.14
C THR A 401 -19.96 -14.84 6.72
N ASP A 402 -19.33 -15.19 5.57
CA ASP A 402 -19.31 -16.56 5.03
C ASP A 402 -18.01 -16.83 4.26
N PHE A 403 -17.27 -17.87 4.65
CA PHE A 403 -15.99 -18.20 4.01
C PHE A 403 -16.11 -18.46 2.50
N ARG A 404 -17.22 -19.05 2.03
CA ARG A 404 -17.43 -19.31 0.58
C ARG A 404 -17.53 -18.02 -0.22
N LEU A 405 -18.21 -17.02 0.35
CA LEU A 405 -18.31 -15.70 -0.27
C LEU A 405 -16.95 -14.99 -0.27
N TRP A 406 -16.20 -15.11 0.83
CA TRP A 406 -14.82 -14.61 0.88
C TRP A 406 -13.93 -15.30 -0.17
N ASP A 407 -13.91 -16.64 -0.23
CA ASP A 407 -13.08 -17.38 -1.20
C ASP A 407 -13.39 -16.99 -2.65
N ALA A 408 -14.66 -16.72 -2.96
CA ALA A 408 -15.05 -16.23 -4.28
C ALA A 408 -14.60 -14.79 -4.54
N PHE A 409 -14.92 -13.86 -3.62
CA PHE A 409 -14.74 -12.41 -3.87
C PHE A 409 -13.27 -11.96 -3.82
N HIS A 410 -12.45 -12.48 -2.88
CA HIS A 410 -11.05 -12.09 -2.80
C HIS A 410 -10.22 -12.44 -4.05
N ARG A 411 -10.69 -13.40 -4.86
CA ARG A 411 -10.05 -13.76 -6.15
C ARG A 411 -10.01 -12.61 -7.12
N LEU A 412 -10.97 -11.68 -7.05
CA LEU A 412 -10.97 -10.47 -7.88
C LEU A 412 -9.77 -9.58 -7.58
N TRP A 413 -9.39 -9.48 -6.29
CA TRP A 413 -8.15 -8.81 -5.91
C TRP A 413 -6.93 -9.51 -6.52
N ALA A 414 -6.84 -10.84 -6.41
CA ALA A 414 -5.71 -11.59 -6.96
C ALA A 414 -5.58 -11.44 -8.49
N VAL A 415 -6.71 -11.48 -9.21
CA VAL A 415 -6.72 -11.26 -10.67
C VAL A 415 -6.33 -9.83 -11.02
N GLY A 416 -6.94 -8.84 -10.36
CA GLY A 416 -6.69 -7.43 -10.65
C GLY A 416 -5.24 -7.03 -10.38
N THR A 417 -4.64 -7.48 -9.27
CA THR A 417 -3.24 -7.18 -8.94
C THR A 417 -2.28 -7.80 -9.96
N ILE A 418 -2.48 -9.05 -10.37
CA ILE A 418 -1.64 -9.68 -11.39
C ILE A 418 -1.70 -8.95 -12.72
N LEU A 419 -2.91 -8.58 -13.17
CA LEU A 419 -3.11 -7.82 -14.41
C LEU A 419 -2.49 -6.42 -14.33
N GLY A 420 -2.67 -5.73 -13.20
CA GLY A 420 -2.05 -4.44 -12.93
C GLY A 420 -0.52 -4.50 -12.95
N GLN A 421 0.06 -5.57 -12.38
CA GLN A 421 1.51 -5.81 -12.43
C GLN A 421 2.01 -5.95 -13.86
N PHE A 422 1.29 -6.60 -14.77
CA PHE A 422 1.72 -6.74 -16.17
C PHE A 422 1.90 -5.38 -16.83
N ARG A 423 0.99 -4.44 -16.59
CA ARG A 423 1.08 -3.07 -17.07
C ARG A 423 2.33 -2.35 -16.56
N LEU A 424 2.60 -2.46 -15.25
CA LEU A 424 3.79 -1.84 -14.64
C LEU A 424 5.08 -2.46 -15.17
N VAL A 425 5.15 -3.79 -15.27
CA VAL A 425 6.33 -4.51 -15.79
C VAL A 425 6.58 -4.16 -17.24
N GLN A 426 5.55 -4.06 -18.08
CA GLN A 426 5.66 -3.64 -19.46
C GLN A 426 6.27 -2.23 -19.58
N ALA A 427 5.68 -1.25 -18.89
CA ALA A 427 6.15 0.13 -18.93
C ALA A 427 7.61 0.23 -18.45
N HIS A 428 7.96 -0.45 -17.36
CA HIS A 428 9.33 -0.47 -16.85
C HIS A 428 10.32 -1.16 -17.80
N ALA A 429 9.93 -2.29 -18.42
CA ALA A 429 10.77 -3.01 -19.37
C ALA A 429 11.06 -2.15 -20.62
N ARG A 430 10.05 -1.48 -21.16
CA ARG A 430 10.18 -0.55 -22.30
C ARG A 430 11.11 0.61 -21.93
N PHE A 431 10.84 1.31 -20.82
CA PHE A 431 11.69 2.41 -20.36
C PHE A 431 13.16 1.99 -20.17
N ARG A 432 13.40 0.80 -19.60
CA ARG A 432 14.78 0.31 -19.42
C ARG A 432 15.48 0.01 -20.73
N ALA A 433 14.75 -0.31 -21.78
CA ALA A 433 15.27 -0.55 -23.11
C ALA A 433 15.51 0.75 -23.91
N SER A 434 14.53 1.66 -23.89
CA SER A 434 14.53 2.89 -24.70
C SER A 434 15.16 4.10 -24.01
N ARG A 435 15.01 4.18 -22.66
CA ARG A 435 15.23 5.37 -21.86
C ARG A 435 14.30 6.54 -22.21
N ASP A 436 13.21 6.25 -22.91
CA ASP A 436 12.17 7.22 -23.22
C ASP A 436 11.18 7.33 -22.04
N GLU A 437 11.09 8.51 -21.42
CA GLU A 437 10.15 8.77 -20.34
C GLU A 437 8.68 8.64 -20.78
N GLY A 438 8.38 8.78 -22.06
CA GLY A 438 7.06 8.53 -22.62
C GLY A 438 6.53 7.12 -22.34
N ASP A 439 7.42 6.12 -22.20
CA ASP A 439 7.00 4.77 -21.82
C ASP A 439 6.44 4.71 -20.38
N LEU A 440 6.90 5.58 -19.49
CA LEU A 440 6.39 5.69 -18.13
C LEU A 440 5.20 6.65 -18.03
N ASP A 441 5.20 7.74 -18.81
CA ASP A 441 4.10 8.70 -18.84
C ASP A 441 2.77 8.03 -19.25
N ARG A 442 2.84 6.98 -20.10
CA ARG A 442 1.65 6.17 -20.47
C ARG A 442 0.94 5.51 -19.29
N LEU A 443 1.60 5.32 -18.16
CA LEU A 443 0.94 4.85 -16.93
C LEU A 443 -0.10 5.87 -16.41
N ASP A 444 0.07 7.14 -16.78
CA ASP A 444 -0.77 8.27 -16.36
C ASP A 444 -1.64 8.85 -17.49
N ASP A 445 -1.72 8.18 -18.64
CA ASP A 445 -2.50 8.61 -19.82
C ASP A 445 -4.01 8.33 -19.66
N ASN A 446 -4.61 8.86 -18.59
CA ASN A 446 -6.05 8.77 -18.35
C ASN A 446 -6.66 7.38 -18.64
N PRO A 447 -6.25 6.33 -17.95
CA PRO A 447 -6.82 5.02 -18.18
C PRO A 447 -8.35 5.06 -17.95
N PRO A 448 -9.14 4.36 -18.77
CA PRO A 448 -10.61 4.48 -18.75
C PRO A 448 -11.23 4.06 -17.42
N TYR A 449 -10.58 3.17 -16.68
CA TYR A 449 -11.06 2.64 -15.39
C TYR A 449 -10.12 3.10 -14.26
N LEU A 450 -9.84 4.39 -14.20
CA LEU A 450 -8.94 5.01 -13.22
C LEU A 450 -9.31 4.61 -11.78
N GLY A 451 -8.30 4.23 -11.00
CA GLY A 451 -8.46 3.77 -9.61
C GLY A 451 -8.62 2.26 -9.46
N TYR A 452 -9.06 1.55 -10.49
CA TYR A 452 -9.15 0.08 -10.47
C TYR A 452 -7.76 -0.57 -10.47
N LEU A 453 -7.66 -1.78 -9.92
CA LEU A 453 -6.40 -2.56 -9.87
C LEU A 453 -5.79 -2.77 -11.26
N CYS A 454 -6.64 -2.96 -12.27
CA CYS A 454 -6.25 -2.98 -13.68
C CYS A 454 -7.03 -1.88 -14.40
N ALA A 455 -6.45 -0.68 -14.43
CA ALA A 455 -7.15 0.55 -14.81
C ALA A 455 -7.43 0.70 -16.33
N ASP A 456 -6.88 -0.15 -17.18
CA ASP A 456 -7.00 -0.08 -18.63
C ASP A 456 -7.68 -1.31 -19.27
N MET A 457 -8.29 -2.19 -18.45
CA MET A 457 -8.89 -3.44 -18.90
C MET A 457 -10.40 -3.47 -18.62
N GLU A 458 -11.21 -3.38 -19.67
CA GLU A 458 -12.66 -3.39 -19.57
C GLU A 458 -13.20 -4.71 -18.97
N GLY A 459 -12.63 -5.84 -19.38
CA GLY A 459 -13.04 -7.14 -18.86
C GLY A 459 -12.90 -7.25 -17.34
N TYR A 460 -11.82 -6.70 -16.76
CA TYR A 460 -11.64 -6.67 -15.31
C TYR A 460 -12.63 -5.70 -14.64
N TYR A 461 -12.85 -4.51 -15.21
CA TYR A 461 -13.82 -3.54 -14.71
C TYR A 461 -15.23 -4.15 -14.63
N GLN A 462 -15.67 -4.83 -15.69
CA GLN A 462 -16.97 -5.50 -15.73
C GLN A 462 -17.05 -6.63 -14.70
N LEU A 463 -16.05 -7.53 -14.67
CA LEU A 463 -15.99 -8.63 -13.72
C LEU A 463 -16.09 -8.15 -12.27
N PHE A 464 -15.37 -7.08 -11.93
CA PHE A 464 -15.41 -6.53 -10.57
C PHE A 464 -16.79 -5.99 -10.22
N ASN A 465 -17.41 -5.21 -11.12
CA ASN A 465 -18.72 -4.60 -10.85
C ASN A 465 -19.85 -5.64 -10.80
N ASP A 466 -19.81 -6.67 -11.66
CA ASP A 466 -20.76 -7.78 -11.61
C ASP A 466 -20.65 -8.53 -10.26
N ALA A 467 -19.44 -8.86 -9.83
CA ALA A 467 -19.22 -9.53 -8.56
C ALA A 467 -19.56 -8.66 -7.34
N LYS A 468 -19.27 -7.35 -7.41
CA LYS A 468 -19.68 -6.38 -6.38
C LYS A 468 -21.21 -6.37 -6.22
N ALA A 469 -21.96 -6.38 -7.32
CA ALA A 469 -23.42 -6.40 -7.28
C ALA A 469 -23.95 -7.67 -6.56
N GLU A 470 -23.29 -8.81 -6.73
CA GLU A 470 -23.63 -10.06 -6.02
C GLU A 470 -23.43 -9.91 -4.50
N VAL A 471 -22.29 -9.33 -4.07
CA VAL A 471 -22.00 -9.09 -2.65
C VAL A 471 -22.96 -8.05 -2.05
N GLU A 472 -23.25 -6.97 -2.78
CA GLU A 472 -24.22 -5.95 -2.35
C GLU A 472 -25.65 -6.54 -2.22
N ALA A 473 -26.01 -7.53 -3.05
CA ALA A 473 -27.27 -8.25 -2.88
C ALA A 473 -27.32 -9.06 -1.58
N VAL A 474 -26.19 -9.67 -1.17
CA VAL A 474 -26.08 -10.35 0.13
C VAL A 474 -26.19 -9.34 1.27
N SER A 475 -25.46 -8.24 1.22
CA SER A 475 -25.53 -7.18 2.24
C SER A 475 -26.92 -6.62 2.43
N ALA A 476 -27.71 -6.55 1.35
CA ALA A 476 -29.10 -6.09 1.36
C ALA A 476 -30.12 -7.18 1.75
N GLY A 477 -29.68 -8.40 2.09
CA GLY A 477 -30.54 -9.53 2.41
C GLY A 477 -31.36 -10.10 1.24
N ARG A 478 -31.01 -9.73 0.00
CA ARG A 478 -31.74 -10.14 -1.23
C ARG A 478 -31.26 -11.46 -1.81
N LYS A 479 -30.07 -11.93 -1.41
CA LYS A 479 -29.45 -13.15 -1.91
C LYS A 479 -28.67 -13.87 -0.78
N PRO A 480 -28.74 -15.21 -0.69
CA PRO A 480 -27.88 -15.97 0.20
C PRO A 480 -26.41 -15.87 -0.21
N ALA A 481 -25.49 -15.88 0.78
CA ALA A 481 -24.04 -15.81 0.53
C ALA A 481 -23.52 -16.95 -0.38
N GLU A 482 -24.08 -18.16 -0.23
CA GLU A 482 -23.73 -19.33 -1.05
C GLU A 482 -24.06 -19.14 -2.53
N GLU A 483 -25.24 -18.59 -2.84
CA GLU A 483 -25.65 -18.31 -4.23
C GLU A 483 -24.77 -17.22 -4.86
N ALA A 484 -24.48 -16.16 -4.10
CA ALA A 484 -23.60 -15.09 -4.55
C ALA A 484 -22.18 -15.61 -4.82
N ALA A 485 -21.65 -16.46 -3.93
CA ALA A 485 -20.35 -17.11 -4.10
C ALA A 485 -20.31 -17.97 -5.38
N ALA A 486 -21.33 -18.79 -5.60
CA ALA A 486 -21.44 -19.63 -6.79
C ALA A 486 -21.50 -18.77 -8.07
N ARG A 487 -22.26 -17.67 -8.06
CA ARG A 487 -22.33 -16.76 -9.21
C ARG A 487 -21.00 -16.05 -9.47
N ILE A 488 -20.30 -15.60 -8.43
CA ILE A 488 -18.97 -14.96 -8.58
C ILE A 488 -17.95 -15.95 -9.18
N HIS A 489 -17.94 -17.21 -8.73
CA HIS A 489 -17.10 -18.23 -9.36
C HIS A 489 -17.46 -18.45 -10.83
N ALA A 490 -18.75 -18.49 -11.19
CA ALA A 490 -19.19 -18.59 -12.57
C ALA A 490 -18.73 -17.38 -13.41
N LEU A 491 -18.85 -16.14 -12.89
CA LEU A 491 -18.36 -14.92 -13.53
C LEU A 491 -16.85 -14.99 -13.82
N ILE A 492 -16.07 -15.51 -12.90
CA ILE A 492 -14.63 -15.73 -13.09
C ILE A 492 -14.37 -16.80 -14.17
N ASP A 493 -15.11 -17.90 -14.15
CA ASP A 493 -14.95 -19.00 -15.10
C ASP A 493 -15.37 -18.62 -16.52
N GLU A 494 -16.29 -17.68 -16.68
CA GLU A 494 -16.73 -17.10 -17.96
C GLU A 494 -15.67 -16.18 -18.61
N ARG A 495 -14.59 -15.83 -17.88
CA ARG A 495 -13.56 -14.87 -18.35
C ARG A 495 -12.24 -15.58 -18.67
N ASP A 496 -11.87 -15.63 -19.95
CA ASP A 496 -10.65 -16.28 -20.45
C ASP A 496 -9.35 -15.69 -19.84
N PHE A 497 -9.38 -14.45 -19.38
CA PHE A 497 -8.23 -13.83 -18.71
C PHE A 497 -8.14 -14.19 -17.22
N ALA A 498 -9.25 -14.52 -16.55
CA ALA A 498 -9.28 -14.71 -15.10
C ALA A 498 -9.09 -16.17 -14.69
N LYS A 499 -9.85 -17.09 -15.28
CA LYS A 499 -9.84 -18.51 -14.97
C LYS A 499 -8.44 -19.14 -14.95
N PRO A 500 -7.58 -18.95 -15.97
CA PRO A 500 -6.27 -19.59 -16.00
C PRO A 500 -5.35 -19.17 -14.87
N MET A 501 -5.50 -17.95 -14.32
CA MET A 501 -4.62 -17.40 -13.29
C MET A 501 -4.63 -18.23 -12.00
N PHE A 502 -5.75 -18.84 -11.65
CA PHE A 502 -5.85 -19.71 -10.48
C PHE A 502 -5.14 -21.04 -10.67
N GLY A 503 -5.04 -21.54 -11.90
CA GLY A 503 -4.27 -22.74 -12.25
C GLY A 503 -2.74 -22.57 -12.14
N PHE A 504 -2.25 -21.33 -11.98
CA PHE A 504 -0.81 -21.07 -11.82
C PHE A 504 -0.35 -21.15 -10.36
N GLY A 505 -1.25 -21.33 -9.40
CA GLY A 505 -0.92 -21.53 -7.99
C GLY A 505 -0.52 -20.25 -7.24
N TYR A 506 -0.98 -19.09 -7.70
CA TYR A 506 -0.82 -17.83 -6.98
C TYR A 506 -1.87 -17.61 -5.89
N CYS A 507 -3.02 -18.27 -6.00
CA CYS A 507 -4.08 -18.23 -5.02
C CYS A 507 -4.47 -19.66 -4.63
N ILE A 508 -4.29 -20.00 -3.36
CA ILE A 508 -4.46 -21.34 -2.78
C ILE A 508 -5.63 -21.28 -1.81
N THR A 509 -6.47 -22.31 -1.79
CA THR A 509 -7.59 -22.45 -0.85
C THR A 509 -7.55 -23.79 -0.13
N GLY A 510 -7.91 -23.80 1.14
CA GLY A 510 -8.07 -25.00 1.93
C GLY A 510 -9.24 -25.88 1.47
N ALA A 511 -10.21 -25.29 0.77
CA ALA A 511 -11.36 -26.02 0.21
C ALA A 511 -10.98 -26.99 -0.94
N LYS A 512 -9.83 -26.74 -1.62
CA LYS A 512 -9.36 -27.56 -2.76
C LYS A 512 -7.85 -27.80 -2.67
N PRO A 513 -7.36 -28.56 -1.70
CA PRO A 513 -5.91 -28.72 -1.46
C PRO A 513 -5.18 -29.44 -2.59
N GLU A 514 -5.86 -30.19 -3.44
CA GLU A 514 -5.28 -30.85 -4.62
C GLU A 514 -4.75 -29.89 -5.68
N LEU A 515 -5.23 -28.64 -5.71
CA LEU A 515 -4.73 -27.60 -6.60
C LEU A 515 -3.39 -26.99 -6.13
N ASN A 516 -2.94 -27.34 -4.92
CA ASN A 516 -1.82 -26.69 -4.23
C ASN A 516 -0.45 -27.37 -4.47
N ASN A 517 -0.34 -28.34 -5.37
CA ASN A 517 0.80 -29.27 -5.47
C ASN A 517 2.12 -28.73 -6.06
N SER A 518 2.29 -27.43 -6.24
CA SER A 518 3.56 -26.91 -6.78
C SER A 518 4.46 -26.32 -5.69
N LYS A 519 5.46 -27.07 -5.25
CA LYS A 519 6.52 -26.62 -4.31
C LYS A 519 7.56 -25.66 -4.94
N TYR A 520 7.48 -25.37 -6.24
CA TYR A 520 8.52 -24.59 -6.95
C TYR A 520 7.98 -23.27 -7.46
N SER A 521 8.62 -22.19 -7.07
CA SER A 521 8.27 -20.82 -7.48
C SER A 521 8.46 -20.54 -8.98
N LEU A 522 9.31 -21.30 -9.65
CA LEU A 522 9.58 -21.16 -11.08
C LEU A 522 8.47 -21.69 -11.97
N LEU A 523 7.80 -22.78 -11.58
CA LEU A 523 6.78 -23.42 -12.41
C LEU A 523 5.54 -22.55 -12.65
N PRO A 524 4.98 -21.84 -11.67
CA PRO A 524 3.90 -20.89 -11.90
C PRO A 524 4.29 -19.77 -12.89
N ALA A 525 5.47 -19.20 -12.74
CA ALA A 525 5.95 -18.16 -13.65
C ALA A 525 6.12 -18.67 -15.08
N MET A 526 6.66 -19.89 -15.27
CA MET A 526 6.78 -20.52 -16.58
C MET A 526 5.42 -20.83 -17.20
N LYS A 527 4.45 -21.34 -16.43
CA LYS A 527 3.08 -21.58 -16.89
C LYS A 527 2.40 -20.28 -17.33
N LEU A 528 2.55 -19.22 -16.55
CA LEU A 528 2.02 -17.90 -16.86
C LEU A 528 2.63 -17.39 -18.19
N LEU A 529 3.95 -17.41 -18.33
CA LEU A 529 4.64 -16.98 -19.55
C LEU A 529 4.22 -17.81 -20.76
N HIS A 530 4.13 -19.12 -20.63
CA HIS A 530 3.65 -19.99 -21.71
C HIS A 530 2.22 -19.62 -22.14
N TRP A 531 1.32 -19.45 -21.18
CA TRP A 531 -0.05 -19.05 -21.44
C TRP A 531 -0.13 -17.70 -22.14
N THR A 532 0.63 -16.67 -21.69
CA THR A 532 0.62 -15.35 -22.31
C THR A 532 1.13 -15.36 -23.76
N GLN A 533 2.01 -16.29 -24.11
CA GLN A 533 2.53 -16.43 -25.47
C GLN A 533 1.62 -17.28 -26.39
N THR A 534 0.84 -18.18 -25.84
CA THR A 534 0.05 -19.16 -26.63
C THR A 534 -1.44 -18.84 -26.67
N SER A 535 -2.11 -18.88 -25.52
CA SER A 535 -3.56 -18.94 -25.42
C SER A 535 -4.24 -17.80 -24.63
N ALA A 536 -3.47 -16.84 -24.11
CA ALA A 536 -4.05 -15.66 -23.48
C ALA A 536 -4.88 -14.82 -24.47
N PRO A 537 -5.98 -14.19 -24.03
CA PRO A 537 -6.74 -13.29 -24.88
C PRO A 537 -5.93 -12.05 -25.27
N ALA A 538 -6.34 -11.37 -26.34
CA ALA A 538 -5.62 -10.21 -26.89
C ALA A 538 -5.43 -9.08 -25.87
N GLU A 539 -6.43 -8.87 -25.00
CA GLU A 539 -6.40 -7.87 -23.93
C GLU A 539 -5.31 -8.12 -22.87
N VAL A 540 -4.85 -9.38 -22.71
CA VAL A 540 -3.70 -9.73 -21.86
C VAL A 540 -2.41 -9.74 -22.67
N LYS A 541 -2.43 -10.29 -23.89
CA LYS A 541 -1.24 -10.37 -24.75
C LYS A 541 -0.61 -9.01 -25.01
N ARG A 542 -1.39 -7.94 -25.06
CA ARG A 542 -0.90 -6.56 -25.28
C ARG A 542 0.12 -6.08 -24.23
N TYR A 543 0.13 -6.68 -23.03
CA TYR A 543 1.14 -6.36 -22.00
C TYR A 543 2.49 -7.03 -22.23
N PHE A 544 2.62 -7.93 -23.22
CA PHE A 544 3.81 -8.75 -23.49
C PHE A 544 4.41 -8.51 -24.87
N ASP A 545 4.35 -7.27 -25.36
CA ASP A 545 4.94 -6.83 -26.63
C ASP A 545 6.46 -6.61 -26.57
N TYR A 546 7.08 -6.95 -25.44
CA TYR A 546 8.52 -7.00 -25.22
C TYR A 546 8.95 -8.47 -25.04
N ASN A 547 10.28 -8.74 -25.00
CA ASN A 547 10.76 -10.09 -24.71
C ASN A 547 10.74 -10.34 -23.17
N PRO A 548 9.70 -10.99 -22.62
CA PRO A 548 9.56 -11.17 -21.18
C PRO A 548 10.64 -12.08 -20.58
N MET A 549 11.12 -13.08 -21.32
CA MET A 549 12.20 -13.98 -20.85
C MET A 549 13.51 -13.23 -20.70
N PHE A 550 13.86 -12.40 -21.68
CA PHE A 550 15.07 -11.57 -21.61
C PHE A 550 14.99 -10.54 -20.50
N ALA A 551 13.83 -9.87 -20.34
CA ALA A 551 13.61 -8.90 -19.28
C ALA A 551 13.72 -9.53 -17.88
N LEU A 552 13.12 -10.70 -17.68
CA LEU A 552 13.19 -11.45 -16.41
C LEU A 552 14.60 -11.93 -16.11
N LEU A 553 15.31 -12.50 -17.10
CA LEU A 553 16.69 -12.93 -16.94
C LEU A 553 17.62 -11.77 -16.61
N ARG A 554 17.49 -10.66 -17.32
CA ARG A 554 18.26 -9.42 -17.06
C ARG A 554 17.98 -8.91 -15.64
N ALA A 555 16.72 -8.83 -15.24
CA ALA A 555 16.34 -8.38 -13.89
C ALA A 555 16.89 -9.33 -12.81
N TYR A 556 16.80 -10.63 -13.00
CA TYR A 556 17.33 -11.64 -12.09
C TYR A 556 18.86 -11.52 -11.93
N VAL A 557 19.59 -11.47 -13.04
CA VAL A 557 21.06 -11.34 -13.05
C VAL A 557 21.48 -10.02 -12.38
N THR A 558 20.86 -8.90 -12.73
CA THR A 558 21.15 -7.58 -12.13
C THR A 558 20.91 -7.57 -10.62
N THR A 559 19.81 -8.16 -10.18
CA THR A 559 19.47 -8.26 -8.74
C THR A 559 20.50 -9.12 -8.01
N ARG A 560 20.85 -10.29 -8.55
CA ARG A 560 21.83 -11.21 -7.92
C ARG A 560 23.23 -10.63 -7.90
N ILE A 561 23.69 -10.00 -8.97
CA ILE A 561 24.97 -9.30 -9.02
C ILE A 561 24.98 -8.14 -8.02
N GLY A 562 23.95 -7.31 -8.01
CA GLY A 562 23.82 -6.21 -7.05
C GLY A 562 23.83 -6.67 -5.59
N LEU A 563 23.29 -7.86 -5.31
CA LEU A 563 23.32 -8.48 -3.99
C LEU A 563 24.66 -9.22 -3.68
N ALA A 564 25.43 -9.61 -4.68
CA ALA A 564 26.68 -10.37 -4.51
C ALA A 564 27.94 -9.47 -4.44
N LEU A 565 27.97 -8.38 -5.23
CA LEU A 565 29.17 -7.55 -5.45
C LEU A 565 29.46 -6.53 -4.32
N LYS A 566 28.79 -6.59 -3.22
CA LYS A 566 29.05 -5.78 -2.02
C LYS A 566 28.93 -6.66 -0.79
#